data_c40a1b1ed636d88ba113b1faf0c961bc
#
_entry.id   c40a1b1ed636d88ba113b1faf0c961bc
#
_cell.length_a   1.000
_cell.length_b   1.000
_cell.length_c   1.000
_cell.angle_alpha   90.00
_cell.angle_beta   90.00
_cell.angle_gamma   90.00
#
_symmetry.space_group_name_H-M   'P 1'
#
loop_
_entity.id
_entity.type
_entity.pdbx_description
1 polymer ?
#
loop_
_entity_poly.entity_id
_entity_poly.type
_entity_poly.pdbx_seq_one_letter_code
_entity_poly.pdbx_strand_id
1 'polypeptide(L)'
;MTKSTFTGQITSIQPRIRLTRSFDEASHTYLGYAIKIAGTIDAEETTFSIGIGKAAQAKFNLKVNDVISGECLPVPDPDMEPVDYYKVSKLAKVAEGEQGSLSAPWELVAPELEVYRERGHRRLAARTYDSKCSSCMWGARMPVEIIVDNWNPRGRRKYRFETFCSGPLSCKLYKAGPNRKVQGRNGMVYVEEDWVDEANVAHRGMDE
;
A
#
# COMPACT_ATOMS: atom_id res chain seq x y z
N MET A 1 5.17 -19.43 16.77
CA MET A 1 4.09 -19.17 15.80
C MET A 1 4.24 -20.15 14.66
N THR A 2 3.20 -20.89 14.34
CA THR A 2 3.20 -21.83 13.21
C THR A 2 3.06 -21.01 11.92
N LYS A 3 3.82 -21.38 10.89
CA LYS A 3 3.71 -20.76 9.58
C LYS A 3 2.52 -21.33 8.83
N SER A 4 1.79 -20.47 8.14
CA SER A 4 0.75 -20.85 7.19
C SER A 4 1.36 -21.10 5.82
N THR A 5 0.83 -22.09 5.10
CA THR A 5 1.23 -22.39 3.71
C THR A 5 0.19 -21.84 2.76
N PHE A 6 0.64 -21.18 1.69
CA PHE A 6 -0.27 -20.58 0.71
C PHE A 6 0.09 -20.94 -0.72
N THR A 7 -0.93 -20.93 -1.58
CA THR A 7 -0.78 -20.91 -3.03
C THR A 7 -1.94 -20.16 -3.66
N GLY A 8 -1.69 -19.42 -4.75
CA GLY A 8 -2.76 -18.71 -5.45
C GLY A 8 -2.26 -17.73 -6.50
N GLN A 9 -3.22 -17.14 -7.19
CA GLN A 9 -2.99 -16.17 -8.24
C GLN A 9 -2.93 -14.76 -7.66
N ILE A 10 -1.94 -13.99 -8.12
CA ILE A 10 -1.79 -12.58 -7.76
C ILE A 10 -2.87 -11.75 -8.44
N THR A 11 -3.63 -11.01 -7.66
CA THR A 11 -4.67 -10.08 -8.14
C THR A 11 -4.28 -8.62 -8.02
N SER A 12 -3.25 -8.30 -7.22
CA SER A 12 -2.73 -6.94 -7.05
C SER A 12 -1.32 -6.96 -6.48
N ILE A 13 -0.48 -6.01 -6.93
CA ILE A 13 0.82 -5.70 -6.32
C ILE A 13 0.90 -4.20 -6.14
N GLN A 14 1.01 -3.76 -4.89
CA GLN A 14 1.06 -2.35 -4.53
C GLN A 14 2.23 -2.07 -3.56
N PRO A 15 2.70 -0.82 -3.44
CA PRO A 15 3.72 -0.51 -2.45
C PRO A 15 3.17 -0.68 -1.04
N ARG A 16 3.94 -1.35 -0.18
CA ARG A 16 3.66 -1.49 1.24
C ARG A 16 4.36 -0.37 1.98
N ILE A 17 3.58 0.65 2.35
CA ILE A 17 4.06 1.87 2.99
C ILE A 17 3.30 2.06 4.29
N ARG A 18 4.02 2.45 5.35
CA ARG A 18 3.46 2.90 6.62
C ARG A 18 3.66 4.40 6.75
N LEU A 19 2.65 5.09 7.19
CA LEU A 19 2.69 6.53 7.43
C LEU A 19 2.61 6.83 8.92
N THR A 20 3.57 7.60 9.42
CA THR A 20 3.51 8.15 10.78
C THR A 20 3.31 9.65 10.67
N ARG A 21 2.33 10.18 11.37
CA ARG A 21 1.99 11.61 11.41
C ARG A 21 1.90 12.13 12.82
N SER A 22 2.32 13.38 12.97
CA SER A 22 1.98 14.23 14.10
C SER A 22 1.33 15.51 13.57
N PHE A 23 1.00 16.41 14.46
CA PHE A 23 0.44 17.73 14.11
C PHE A 23 1.33 18.51 13.10
N ASP A 24 2.63 18.37 13.20
CA ASP A 24 3.67 19.14 12.49
C ASP A 24 4.55 18.30 11.54
N GLU A 25 4.50 16.97 11.61
CA GLU A 25 5.38 16.09 10.83
C GLU A 25 4.63 14.92 10.20
N ALA A 26 5.11 14.48 9.05
CA ALA A 26 4.72 13.24 8.43
C ALA A 26 5.96 12.49 7.90
N SER A 27 6.02 11.19 8.15
CA SER A 27 7.09 10.34 7.63
C SER A 27 6.55 9.06 7.02
N HIS A 28 7.19 8.59 5.93
CA HIS A 28 6.84 7.39 5.21
C HIS A 28 7.91 6.32 5.38
N THR A 29 7.50 5.13 5.81
CA THR A 29 8.38 3.95 5.85
C THR A 29 7.99 2.99 4.74
N TYR A 30 8.88 2.80 3.76
CA TYR A 30 8.70 1.88 2.64
C TYR A 30 9.17 0.48 3.06
N LEU A 31 8.21 -0.45 3.20
CA LEU A 31 8.43 -1.78 3.75
C LEU A 31 8.57 -2.88 2.68
N GLY A 32 8.31 -2.56 1.42
CA GLY A 32 8.28 -3.50 0.31
C GLY A 32 6.97 -3.43 -0.46
N TYR A 33 6.38 -4.59 -0.75
CA TYR A 33 5.15 -4.69 -1.54
C TYR A 33 4.08 -5.46 -0.79
N ALA A 34 2.84 -5.03 -0.96
CA ALA A 34 1.63 -5.73 -0.57
C ALA A 34 1.08 -6.47 -1.79
N ILE A 35 0.99 -7.78 -1.71
CA ILE A 35 0.49 -8.65 -2.77
C ILE A 35 -0.85 -9.21 -2.32
N LYS A 36 -1.91 -9.00 -3.11
CA LYS A 36 -3.21 -9.62 -2.90
C LYS A 36 -3.31 -10.89 -3.75
N ILE A 37 -3.81 -11.95 -3.15
CA ILE A 37 -3.82 -13.28 -3.73
C ILE A 37 -5.24 -13.85 -3.62
N ALA A 38 -5.74 -14.41 -4.70
CA ALA A 38 -6.91 -15.28 -4.70
C ALA A 38 -6.42 -16.74 -4.77
N GLY A 39 -6.72 -17.53 -3.75
CA GLY A 39 -6.20 -18.90 -3.67
C GLY A 39 -6.43 -19.52 -2.30
N THR A 40 -5.53 -20.38 -1.89
CA THR A 40 -5.64 -21.12 -0.62
C THR A 40 -4.57 -20.73 0.37
N ILE A 41 -4.96 -20.67 1.64
CA ILE A 41 -4.06 -20.58 2.79
C ILE A 41 -4.47 -21.63 3.82
N ASP A 42 -3.54 -22.49 4.24
CA ASP A 42 -3.81 -23.66 5.11
C ASP A 42 -5.00 -24.52 4.63
N ALA A 43 -5.11 -24.69 3.28
CA ALA A 43 -6.16 -25.42 2.57
C ALA A 43 -7.56 -24.73 2.56
N GLU A 44 -7.69 -23.52 3.10
CA GLU A 44 -8.92 -22.72 3.02
C GLU A 44 -8.86 -21.80 1.78
N GLU A 45 -9.87 -21.89 0.91
CA GLU A 45 -9.96 -21.01 -0.28
C GLU A 45 -10.47 -19.62 0.12
N THR A 46 -9.67 -18.60 -0.13
CA THR A 46 -9.97 -17.22 0.25
C THR A 46 -9.16 -16.22 -0.55
N THR A 47 -9.47 -14.93 -0.35
CA THR A 47 -8.62 -13.83 -0.81
C THR A 47 -7.92 -13.23 0.39
N PHE A 48 -6.60 -13.20 0.32
CA PHE A 48 -5.73 -12.69 1.39
C PHE A 48 -4.59 -11.85 0.83
N SER A 49 -3.83 -11.20 1.69
CA SER A 49 -2.70 -10.37 1.30
C SER A 49 -1.43 -10.73 2.05
N ILE A 50 -0.30 -10.70 1.35
CA ILE A 50 1.03 -10.95 1.91
C ILE A 50 1.97 -9.76 1.70
N GLY A 51 2.85 -9.51 2.66
CA GLY A 51 3.91 -8.52 2.56
C GLY A 51 5.24 -9.16 2.19
N ILE A 52 5.86 -8.71 1.07
CA ILE A 52 7.21 -9.09 0.66
C ILE A 52 8.17 -7.90 0.67
N GLY A 53 9.46 -8.16 0.82
CA GLY A 53 10.50 -7.13 0.73
C GLY A 53 10.90 -6.85 -0.73
N LYS A 54 11.59 -5.70 -0.96
CA LYS A 54 12.08 -5.28 -2.28
C LYS A 54 12.99 -6.34 -2.96
N ALA A 55 13.83 -7.01 -2.20
CA ALA A 55 14.71 -8.04 -2.75
C ALA A 55 13.94 -9.25 -3.30
N ALA A 56 12.83 -9.63 -2.68
CA ALA A 56 11.97 -10.69 -3.19
C ALA A 56 11.28 -10.27 -4.49
N GLN A 57 10.74 -9.05 -4.56
CA GLN A 57 10.14 -8.53 -5.79
C GLN A 57 11.18 -8.46 -6.93
N ALA A 58 12.37 -7.93 -6.67
CA ALA A 58 13.43 -7.86 -7.66
C ALA A 58 13.88 -9.24 -8.16
N LYS A 59 13.95 -10.24 -7.27
CA LYS A 59 14.34 -11.61 -7.61
C LYS A 59 13.31 -12.32 -8.48
N PHE A 60 12.03 -12.22 -8.14
CA PHE A 60 10.97 -13.00 -8.78
C PHE A 60 10.24 -12.25 -9.89
N ASN A 61 10.40 -10.91 -9.95
CA ASN A 61 9.73 -10.02 -10.91
C ASN A 61 8.22 -10.35 -11.01
N LEU A 62 7.56 -10.37 -9.84
CA LEU A 62 6.16 -10.77 -9.74
C LEU A 62 5.26 -9.73 -10.39
N LYS A 63 4.22 -10.22 -11.07
CA LYS A 63 3.18 -9.39 -11.70
C LYS A 63 1.80 -9.96 -11.41
N VAL A 64 0.77 -9.17 -11.68
CA VAL A 64 -0.62 -9.62 -11.63
C VAL A 64 -0.78 -10.82 -12.58
N ASN A 65 -1.62 -11.76 -12.20
CA ASN A 65 -1.90 -13.06 -12.84
C ASN A 65 -0.81 -14.14 -12.61
N ASP A 66 0.38 -13.84 -12.09
CA ASP A 66 1.32 -14.90 -11.71
C ASP A 66 0.71 -15.78 -10.60
N VAL A 67 1.01 -17.08 -10.65
CA VAL A 67 0.67 -18.01 -9.56
C VAL A 67 1.90 -18.21 -8.69
N ILE A 68 1.73 -18.00 -7.39
CA ILE A 68 2.81 -18.12 -6.41
C ILE A 68 2.44 -19.05 -5.27
N SER A 69 3.45 -19.61 -4.62
CA SER A 69 3.31 -20.38 -3.39
C SER A 69 4.38 -19.99 -2.37
N GLY A 70 4.16 -20.32 -1.12
CA GLY A 70 5.13 -20.06 -0.06
C GLY A 70 4.59 -20.33 1.34
N GLU A 71 5.35 -19.87 2.32
CA GLU A 71 4.97 -19.88 3.74
C GLU A 71 4.99 -18.46 4.28
N CYS A 72 4.11 -18.14 5.21
CA CYS A 72 4.01 -16.81 5.82
C CYS A 72 3.59 -16.87 7.28
N LEU A 73 3.65 -15.77 7.98
CA LEU A 73 3.14 -15.58 9.34
C LEU A 73 2.04 -14.53 9.34
N PRO A 74 1.02 -14.63 10.18
CA PRO A 74 0.05 -13.55 10.36
C PRO A 74 0.75 -12.31 10.92
N VAL A 75 0.27 -11.12 10.54
CA VAL A 75 0.80 -9.87 11.08
C VAL A 75 0.47 -9.74 12.57
N PRO A 76 1.40 -9.22 13.39
CA PRO A 76 1.18 -9.10 14.83
C PRO A 76 0.21 -7.97 15.20
N ASP A 77 0.11 -6.95 14.35
CA ASP A 77 -0.72 -5.76 14.57
C ASP A 77 -1.38 -5.35 13.23
N PRO A 78 -2.65 -5.76 13.02
CA PRO A 78 -3.39 -5.43 11.80
C PRO A 78 -3.64 -3.93 11.59
N ASP A 79 -3.63 -3.11 12.66
CA ASP A 79 -3.82 -1.66 12.54
C ASP A 79 -2.61 -0.96 11.91
N MET A 80 -1.45 -1.63 11.96
CA MET A 80 -0.18 -1.12 11.45
C MET A 80 0.30 -1.77 10.16
N GLU A 81 -0.52 -2.63 9.54
CA GLU A 81 -0.14 -3.37 8.34
C GLU A 81 -1.25 -3.38 7.30
N PRO A 82 -0.94 -3.07 6.04
CA PRO A 82 -1.92 -3.14 4.95
C PRO A 82 -2.06 -4.56 4.37
N VAL A 83 -1.52 -5.56 5.05
CA VAL A 83 -1.50 -6.97 4.65
C VAL A 83 -1.89 -7.86 5.82
N ASP A 84 -2.41 -9.06 5.50
CA ASP A 84 -2.83 -10.04 6.51
C ASP A 84 -1.64 -10.86 7.03
N TYR A 85 -0.66 -11.11 6.14
CA TYR A 85 0.51 -11.96 6.44
C TYR A 85 1.82 -11.29 6.04
N TYR A 86 2.91 -11.68 6.69
CA TYR A 86 4.26 -11.18 6.46
C TYR A 86 5.34 -12.25 6.67
N LYS A 87 6.63 -11.89 6.63
CA LYS A 87 7.77 -12.81 6.79
C LYS A 87 7.65 -14.04 5.86
N VAL A 88 7.37 -13.74 4.60
CA VAL A 88 7.24 -14.76 3.57
C VAL A 88 8.56 -15.51 3.39
N SER A 89 8.49 -16.84 3.35
CA SER A 89 9.60 -17.76 3.10
C SER A 89 9.19 -18.83 2.09
N LYS A 90 10.17 -19.52 1.50
CA LYS A 90 9.95 -20.52 0.45
C LYS A 90 9.10 -20.01 -0.70
N LEU A 91 9.15 -18.68 -0.97
CA LEU A 91 8.43 -18.08 -2.05
C LEU A 91 8.89 -18.65 -3.39
N ALA A 92 7.94 -19.11 -4.18
CA ALA A 92 8.16 -19.64 -5.52
C ALA A 92 7.12 -19.09 -6.49
N LYS A 93 7.54 -18.76 -7.70
CA LYS A 93 6.64 -18.52 -8.83
C LYS A 93 6.34 -19.89 -9.45
N VAL A 94 5.10 -20.34 -9.31
CA VAL A 94 4.61 -21.65 -9.78
C VAL A 94 4.27 -21.61 -11.26
N ALA A 95 3.62 -20.50 -11.68
CA ALA A 95 3.29 -20.26 -13.09
C ALA A 95 3.36 -18.77 -13.38
N GLU A 96 3.75 -18.46 -14.61
CA GLU A 96 3.73 -17.10 -15.12
C GLU A 96 2.34 -16.80 -15.70
N GLY A 97 1.73 -15.70 -15.24
CA GLY A 97 0.44 -15.25 -15.73
C GLY A 97 0.53 -14.43 -17.00
N GLU A 98 -0.60 -14.23 -17.65
CA GLU A 98 -0.72 -13.30 -18.76
C GLU A 98 -0.41 -11.87 -18.29
N GLN A 99 -0.04 -11.01 -19.25
CA GLN A 99 0.20 -9.61 -18.95
C GLN A 99 -1.12 -8.95 -18.53
N GLY A 100 -1.07 -8.21 -17.40
CA GLY A 100 -2.19 -7.42 -16.93
C GLY A 100 -2.42 -6.14 -17.76
N SER A 101 -3.31 -5.29 -17.29
CA SER A 101 -3.74 -4.08 -18.00
C SER A 101 -2.61 -3.06 -18.18
N LEU A 102 -2.42 -2.59 -19.41
CA LEU A 102 -1.49 -1.50 -19.80
C LEU A 102 -2.11 -0.10 -19.62
N SER A 103 -3.39 -0.03 -19.27
CA SER A 103 -4.12 1.21 -19.00
C SER A 103 -4.71 1.19 -17.60
N ALA A 104 -5.24 2.31 -17.14
CA ALA A 104 -5.82 2.42 -15.79
C ALA A 104 -7.06 1.52 -15.61
N PRO A 105 -7.09 0.66 -14.58
CA PRO A 105 -6.04 0.42 -13.59
C PRO A 105 -4.83 -0.33 -14.16
N TRP A 106 -3.62 0.18 -13.95
CA TRP A 106 -2.39 -0.48 -14.44
C TRP A 106 -2.06 -1.70 -13.57
N GLU A 107 -2.02 -2.87 -14.19
CA GLU A 107 -1.80 -4.16 -13.54
C GLU A 107 -0.53 -4.82 -14.08
N LEU A 108 0.58 -4.11 -13.93
CA LEU A 108 1.89 -4.49 -14.43
C LEU A 108 2.81 -4.94 -13.30
N VAL A 109 4.08 -5.11 -13.61
CA VAL A 109 5.13 -5.24 -12.60
C VAL A 109 5.21 -3.93 -11.82
N ALA A 110 5.05 -4.02 -10.50
CA ALA A 110 5.18 -2.85 -9.65
C ALA A 110 6.60 -2.30 -9.72
N PRO A 111 6.78 -0.98 -9.94
CA PRO A 111 8.10 -0.37 -10.02
C PRO A 111 8.85 -0.44 -8.69
N GLU A 112 10.13 -0.11 -8.69
CA GLU A 112 10.94 -0.02 -7.49
C GLU A 112 10.37 1.00 -6.49
N LEU A 113 10.62 0.79 -5.20
CA LEU A 113 10.06 1.64 -4.14
C LEU A 113 10.54 3.09 -4.23
N GLU A 114 11.73 3.29 -4.76
CA GLU A 114 12.33 4.58 -5.05
C GLU A 114 11.48 5.40 -6.02
N VAL A 115 10.88 4.76 -7.03
CA VAL A 115 9.96 5.42 -7.97
C VAL A 115 8.73 5.97 -7.28
N TYR A 116 8.14 5.21 -6.32
CA TYR A 116 7.00 5.72 -5.55
C TYR A 116 7.38 6.91 -4.67
N ARG A 117 8.59 6.90 -4.12
CA ARG A 117 9.11 8.00 -3.31
C ARG A 117 9.33 9.27 -4.14
N GLU A 118 9.97 9.12 -5.30
CA GLU A 118 10.23 10.22 -6.23
C GLU A 118 8.95 10.80 -6.81
N ARG A 119 7.99 9.94 -7.16
CA ARG A 119 6.72 10.39 -7.71
C ARG A 119 5.83 11.13 -6.69
N GLY A 120 6.01 10.88 -5.41
CA GLY A 120 5.07 11.34 -4.40
C GLY A 120 3.69 10.71 -4.57
N HIS A 121 2.71 11.21 -3.85
CA HIS A 121 1.35 10.66 -3.89
C HIS A 121 0.31 11.75 -3.61
N ARG A 122 -0.92 11.50 -4.04
CA ARG A 122 -2.11 12.31 -3.77
C ARG A 122 -3.11 11.50 -2.98
N ARG A 123 -3.90 12.15 -2.11
CA ARG A 123 -5.03 11.50 -1.42
C ARG A 123 -5.99 10.92 -2.45
N LEU A 124 -6.39 9.68 -2.27
CA LEU A 124 -7.35 9.01 -3.13
C LEU A 124 -8.64 8.76 -2.34
N ALA A 125 -9.80 9.00 -2.94
CA ALA A 125 -11.06 8.66 -2.31
C ALA A 125 -11.14 7.14 -2.04
N ALA A 126 -11.44 6.73 -0.81
CA ALA A 126 -11.49 5.32 -0.42
C ALA A 126 -12.44 4.51 -1.31
N ARG A 127 -13.63 5.04 -1.60
CA ARG A 127 -14.58 4.39 -2.51
C ARG A 127 -14.02 4.18 -3.92
N THR A 128 -13.20 5.12 -4.42
CA THR A 128 -12.54 4.98 -5.71
C THR A 128 -11.44 3.92 -5.64
N TYR A 129 -10.66 3.93 -4.56
CA TYR A 129 -9.65 2.89 -4.32
C TYR A 129 -10.29 1.50 -4.34
N ASP A 130 -11.31 1.27 -3.52
CA ASP A 130 -11.95 -0.04 -3.39
C ASP A 130 -12.57 -0.54 -4.70
N SER A 131 -13.20 0.37 -5.47
CA SER A 131 -13.95 -0.01 -6.67
C SER A 131 -13.16 0.01 -7.98
N LYS A 132 -12.02 0.73 -8.05
CA LYS A 132 -11.29 1.01 -9.31
C LYS A 132 -9.78 0.85 -9.23
N CYS A 133 -9.17 1.04 -8.06
CA CYS A 133 -7.72 1.17 -7.93
C CYS A 133 -7.10 0.10 -7.02
N SER A 134 -7.88 -0.82 -6.46
CA SER A 134 -7.38 -1.86 -5.56
C SER A 134 -6.46 -2.89 -6.24
N SER A 135 -6.55 -3.03 -7.57
CA SER A 135 -5.62 -3.84 -8.39
C SER A 135 -4.49 -3.02 -9.01
N CYS A 136 -4.65 -1.68 -9.09
CA CYS A 136 -3.70 -0.79 -9.75
C CYS A 136 -2.37 -0.70 -8.99
N MET A 137 -1.24 -0.91 -9.67
CA MET A 137 0.09 -0.81 -9.06
C MET A 137 0.40 0.57 -8.45
N TRP A 138 -0.29 1.62 -8.89
CA TRP A 138 -0.11 2.98 -8.38
C TRP A 138 -1.01 3.32 -7.19
N GLY A 139 -1.97 2.47 -6.86
CA GLY A 139 -2.77 2.60 -5.65
C GLY A 139 -1.98 2.16 -4.42
N ALA A 140 -2.27 2.78 -3.28
CA ALA A 140 -1.74 2.35 -2.00
C ALA A 140 -2.78 2.54 -0.90
N ARG A 141 -2.93 1.51 -0.05
CA ARG A 141 -3.65 1.60 1.22
C ARG A 141 -2.61 1.60 2.33
N MET A 142 -2.41 2.74 2.96
CA MET A 142 -1.39 2.94 3.97
C MET A 142 -2.00 2.91 5.38
N PRO A 143 -1.45 2.12 6.31
CA PRO A 143 -1.73 2.28 7.72
C PRO A 143 -1.10 3.58 8.19
N VAL A 144 -1.86 4.37 8.92
CA VAL A 144 -1.44 5.67 9.45
C VAL A 144 -1.47 5.62 10.98
N GLU A 145 -0.31 5.83 11.58
CA GLU A 145 -0.16 6.07 13.00
C GLU A 145 -0.14 7.58 13.25
N ILE A 146 -1.09 8.09 14.00
CA ILE A 146 -1.18 9.50 14.38
C ILE A 146 -0.69 9.65 15.82
N ILE A 147 0.42 10.35 15.99
CA ILE A 147 0.98 10.70 17.30
C ILE A 147 0.33 12.01 17.75
N VAL A 148 -0.53 11.92 18.75
CA VAL A 148 -1.28 13.09 19.26
C VAL A 148 -0.39 14.00 20.10
N ASP A 149 0.58 13.43 20.84
CA ASP A 149 1.52 14.17 21.69
C ASP A 149 2.94 13.61 21.55
N ASN A 150 3.78 14.31 20.79
CA ASN A 150 5.19 13.94 20.56
C ASN A 150 6.06 14.01 21.82
N TRP A 151 5.66 14.83 22.82
CA TRP A 151 6.38 14.98 24.08
C TRP A 151 6.09 13.85 25.07
N ASN A 152 5.05 13.06 24.78
CA ASN A 152 4.70 11.88 25.55
C ASN A 152 4.72 10.63 24.63
N PRO A 153 5.87 9.97 24.45
CA PRO A 153 5.99 8.80 23.56
C PRO A 153 5.11 7.60 23.98
N ARG A 154 4.63 7.58 25.22
CA ARG A 154 3.62 6.63 25.73
C ARG A 154 2.21 7.20 25.64
N GLY A 155 2.06 8.37 25.04
CA GLY A 155 0.80 9.08 24.91
C GLY A 155 -0.16 8.46 23.92
N ARG A 156 -1.30 9.12 23.79
CA ARG A 156 -2.40 8.66 22.94
C ARG A 156 -1.99 8.64 21.47
N ARG A 157 -2.09 7.48 20.83
CA ARG A 157 -1.95 7.27 19.39
C ARG A 157 -3.30 6.91 18.80
N LYS A 158 -3.48 7.24 17.53
CA LYS A 158 -4.64 6.83 16.74
C LYS A 158 -4.17 6.12 15.49
N TYR A 159 -4.92 5.13 15.07
CA TYR A 159 -4.65 4.36 13.87
C TYR A 159 -5.82 4.49 12.91
N ARG A 160 -5.52 4.57 11.63
CA ARG A 160 -6.50 4.50 10.54
C ARG A 160 -5.83 4.07 9.25
N PHE A 161 -6.62 3.58 8.30
CA PHE A 161 -6.13 3.39 6.94
C PHE A 161 -6.49 4.58 6.07
N GLU A 162 -5.57 4.96 5.21
CA GLU A 162 -5.76 5.99 4.21
C GLU A 162 -5.35 5.46 2.84
N THR A 163 -5.99 5.97 1.79
CA THR A 163 -5.73 5.57 0.42
C THR A 163 -5.10 6.70 -0.37
N PHE A 164 -4.14 6.33 -1.24
CA PHE A 164 -3.31 7.24 -2.01
C PHE A 164 -3.10 6.75 -3.44
N CYS A 165 -2.70 7.65 -4.32
CA CYS A 165 -2.37 7.37 -5.71
C CYS A 165 -1.04 8.04 -6.09
N SER A 166 -0.09 7.25 -6.59
CA SER A 166 1.18 7.72 -7.20
C SER A 166 1.17 7.66 -8.73
N GLY A 167 0.02 7.37 -9.32
CA GLY A 167 -0.15 7.24 -10.76
C GLY A 167 -0.11 8.56 -11.52
N PRO A 168 -0.20 8.51 -12.87
CA PRO A 168 -0.22 9.68 -13.73
C PRO A 168 -1.24 10.73 -13.29
N LEU A 169 -0.90 12.01 -13.42
CA LEU A 169 -1.79 13.11 -13.07
C LEU A 169 -3.02 13.15 -13.97
N SER A 170 -2.88 12.72 -15.23
CA SER A 170 -3.94 12.61 -16.23
C SER A 170 -4.90 11.42 -16.03
N CYS A 171 -4.70 10.59 -14.99
CA CYS A 171 -5.52 9.40 -14.77
C CYS A 171 -7.01 9.74 -14.59
N LYS A 172 -7.84 9.26 -15.52
CA LYS A 172 -9.30 9.51 -15.52
C LYS A 172 -10.06 8.80 -14.38
N LEU A 173 -9.46 7.79 -13.74
CA LEU A 173 -10.06 7.08 -12.60
C LEU A 173 -9.81 7.82 -11.29
N TYR A 174 -8.82 8.72 -11.24
CA TYR A 174 -8.48 9.43 -10.02
C TYR A 174 -9.63 10.31 -9.53
N LYS A 175 -9.91 10.20 -8.23
CA LYS A 175 -10.79 11.14 -7.50
C LYS A 175 -10.10 11.47 -6.17
N ALA A 176 -9.94 12.76 -5.91
CA ALA A 176 -9.34 13.25 -4.68
C ALA A 176 -10.07 12.70 -3.44
N GLY A 177 -9.32 12.32 -2.43
CA GLY A 177 -9.83 11.99 -1.12
C GLY A 177 -10.28 13.25 -0.34
N PRO A 178 -11.04 13.07 0.74
CA PRO A 178 -11.43 14.21 1.58
C PRO A 178 -10.22 14.81 2.30
N ASN A 179 -10.35 16.05 2.74
CA ASN A 179 -9.40 16.68 3.64
C ASN A 179 -9.24 15.85 4.91
N ARG A 180 -8.00 15.70 5.37
CA ARG A 180 -7.66 14.85 6.52
C ARG A 180 -7.29 15.70 7.71
N LYS A 181 -7.88 15.36 8.86
CA LYS A 181 -7.55 16.00 10.12
C LYS A 181 -6.47 15.20 10.85
N VAL A 182 -5.43 15.89 11.28
CA VAL A 182 -4.37 15.36 12.13
C VAL A 182 -4.48 16.03 13.49
N GLN A 183 -4.81 15.27 14.51
CA GLN A 183 -4.97 15.80 15.86
C GLN A 183 -3.62 15.97 16.54
N GLY A 184 -3.46 17.10 17.23
CA GLY A 184 -2.37 17.39 18.15
C GLY A 184 -2.85 17.45 19.59
N ARG A 185 -1.93 17.72 20.53
CA ARG A 185 -2.23 17.94 21.95
C ARG A 185 -3.08 19.18 22.17
N ASN A 186 -3.75 19.26 23.31
CA ASN A 186 -4.54 20.42 23.73
C ASN A 186 -5.62 20.85 22.72
N GLY A 187 -6.17 19.89 21.95
CA GLY A 187 -7.24 20.17 20.98
C GLY A 187 -6.76 20.80 19.68
N MET A 188 -5.44 20.94 19.45
CA MET A 188 -4.91 21.38 18.18
C MET A 188 -5.29 20.41 17.05
N VAL A 189 -5.58 20.95 15.86
CA VAL A 189 -5.91 20.16 14.69
C VAL A 189 -5.23 20.79 13.47
N TYR A 190 -4.46 20.00 12.73
CA TYR A 190 -3.99 20.33 11.41
C TYR A 190 -4.96 19.72 10.37
N VAL A 191 -5.28 20.48 9.33
CA VAL A 191 -6.10 20.00 8.22
C VAL A 191 -5.22 19.90 6.98
N GLU A 192 -5.08 18.69 6.46
CA GLU A 192 -4.38 18.43 5.21
C GLU A 192 -5.33 18.72 4.04
N GLU A 193 -5.10 19.84 3.39
CA GLU A 193 -5.90 20.37 2.29
C GLU A 193 -5.32 19.98 0.92
N ASP A 194 -6.00 20.36 -0.16
CA ASP A 194 -5.63 19.97 -1.53
C ASP A 194 -4.25 20.47 -1.96
N TRP A 195 -3.81 21.63 -1.46
CA TRP A 195 -2.49 22.17 -1.76
C TRP A 195 -1.33 21.24 -1.31
N VAL A 196 -1.54 20.39 -0.29
CA VAL A 196 -0.54 19.41 0.13
C VAL A 196 -0.35 18.35 -0.94
N ASP A 197 -1.44 17.86 -1.54
CA ASP A 197 -1.37 16.92 -2.66
C ASP A 197 -0.69 17.55 -3.87
N GLU A 198 -1.03 18.81 -4.19
CA GLU A 198 -0.44 19.58 -5.28
C GLU A 198 1.07 19.74 -5.08
N ALA A 199 1.51 20.13 -3.88
CA ALA A 199 2.92 20.28 -3.56
C ALA A 199 3.69 18.96 -3.67
N ASN A 200 3.09 17.84 -3.22
CA ASN A 200 3.71 16.52 -3.28
C ASN A 200 4.00 16.03 -4.70
N VAL A 201 3.30 16.54 -5.70
CA VAL A 201 3.41 16.08 -7.09
C VAL A 201 3.77 17.19 -8.08
N ALA A 202 4.00 18.43 -7.62
CA ALA A 202 4.27 19.60 -8.47
C ALA A 202 5.51 19.46 -9.36
N HIS A 203 6.45 18.60 -8.99
CA HIS A 203 7.68 18.31 -9.74
C HIS A 203 7.47 17.38 -10.93
N ARG A 204 6.27 16.80 -11.11
CA ARG A 204 5.97 15.82 -12.16
C ARG A 204 5.26 16.45 -13.35
N GLY A 205 5.48 15.89 -14.54
CA GLY A 205 4.64 16.14 -15.72
C GLY A 205 3.29 15.40 -15.61
N MET A 206 2.35 15.75 -16.51
CA MET A 206 0.97 15.21 -16.48
C MET A 206 0.88 13.70 -16.64
N ASP A 207 1.80 13.09 -17.38
CA ASP A 207 1.76 11.66 -17.75
C ASP A 207 2.86 10.82 -17.06
N GLU A 208 3.58 11.42 -16.15
CA GLU A 208 4.58 10.72 -15.34
C GLU A 208 3.95 10.01 -14.13
#